data_7969cdeeb3e73c90f11efef06a221a48
#
_entry.id   7969cdeeb3e73c90f11efef06a221a48
#
_cell.length_a   1.000
_cell.length_b   1.000
_cell.length_c   1.000
_cell.angle_alpha   90.00
_cell.angle_beta   90.00
_cell.angle_gamma   90.00
#
_symmetry.space_group_name_H-M   'P 1'
#
loop_
_entity.id
_entity.type
_entity.pdbx_description
1 polymer ?
#
loop_
_entity_poly.entity_id
_entity_poly.type
_entity_poly.pdbx_seq_one_letter_code
_entity_poly.pdbx_strand_id
1 'polypeptide(L)'
;MKKNLLIVVILAVCSIGIVKGQTVADSLAIVSACWKIENPQKGIVYKYASIPQLYQGPQSISLIEIDPVAGLKVGVAVSDKMKETSKIASEYNAIAAINGSYFDMKRGNSVCFLKADRQIIDTTMQSEFKLRVTGAINVRKGKIKLIPWSKQIEKNYKGKAGTILASGPLMLKDGQVCDWNSCEPNFIRTKHPRSAVATTKDGKVLLITVDGRFPEQAGGVNIPELAHLIRVLGGEDALNLDGGGSTTLWLSGASDNGVVNYPCDNGRFDHAGERKVPNILYITHQ
;
A
#
# COMPACT_ATOMS: atom_id res chain seq x y z
N MET A 1 -61.74 -39.54 16.67
CA MET A 1 -60.27 -39.66 16.58
C MET A 1 -59.70 -38.41 15.93
N LYS A 2 -59.18 -37.46 16.71
CA LYS A 2 -58.55 -36.23 16.21
C LYS A 2 -57.05 -36.52 16.06
N LYS A 3 -56.53 -36.45 14.84
CA LYS A 3 -55.08 -36.55 14.55
C LYS A 3 -54.42 -35.19 14.82
N ASN A 4 -53.58 -35.13 15.85
CA ASN A 4 -52.74 -33.97 16.09
C ASN A 4 -51.56 -34.00 15.10
N LEU A 5 -51.48 -33.00 14.24
CA LEU A 5 -50.37 -32.76 13.32
C LEU A 5 -49.32 -31.93 14.07
N LEU A 6 -48.19 -32.59 14.41
CA LEU A 6 -47.05 -31.94 15.04
C LEU A 6 -46.23 -31.26 13.93
N ILE A 7 -46.29 -29.93 13.88
CA ILE A 7 -45.43 -29.14 12.97
C ILE A 7 -44.10 -28.95 13.65
N VAL A 8 -43.08 -29.65 13.18
CA VAL A 8 -41.67 -29.41 13.56
C VAL A 8 -41.14 -28.25 12.74
N VAL A 9 -41.00 -27.09 13.38
CA VAL A 9 -40.32 -25.92 12.79
C VAL A 9 -38.82 -26.16 12.94
N ILE A 10 -38.15 -26.55 11.87
CA ILE A 10 -36.68 -26.60 11.82
C ILE A 10 -36.22 -25.16 11.65
N LEU A 11 -35.74 -24.53 12.74
CA LEU A 11 -34.97 -23.31 12.70
C LEU A 11 -33.61 -23.62 12.06
N ALA A 12 -33.47 -23.34 10.78
CA ALA A 12 -32.17 -23.30 10.13
C ALA A 12 -31.41 -22.10 10.73
N VAL A 13 -30.54 -22.38 11.71
CA VAL A 13 -29.54 -21.44 12.17
C VAL A 13 -28.53 -21.29 11.02
N CYS A 14 -28.76 -20.32 10.14
CA CYS A 14 -27.72 -19.82 9.26
C CYS A 14 -26.61 -19.27 10.19
N SER A 15 -25.55 -20.06 10.38
CA SER A 15 -24.30 -19.56 10.89
C SER A 15 -23.77 -18.56 9.85
N ILE A 16 -24.18 -17.31 9.99
CA ILE A 16 -23.50 -16.19 9.38
C ILE A 16 -22.11 -16.23 9.98
N GLY A 17 -21.16 -16.78 9.23
CA GLY A 17 -19.74 -16.67 9.57
C GLY A 17 -19.48 -15.19 9.75
N ILE A 18 -19.33 -14.78 11.00
CA ILE A 18 -18.89 -13.43 11.34
C ILE A 18 -17.49 -13.34 10.71
N VAL A 19 -17.40 -12.81 9.50
CA VAL A 19 -16.17 -12.19 9.04
C VAL A 19 -15.88 -11.19 10.14
N LYS A 20 -14.85 -11.45 10.96
CA LYS A 20 -14.37 -10.50 11.97
C LYS A 20 -13.90 -9.29 11.17
N GLY A 21 -14.84 -8.43 10.83
CA GLY A 21 -14.61 -7.17 10.14
C GLY A 21 -13.91 -6.21 11.10
N GLN A 22 -13.31 -5.18 10.54
CA GLN A 22 -12.73 -4.09 11.28
C GLN A 22 -13.78 -3.52 12.22
N THR A 23 -13.44 -3.43 13.49
CA THR A 23 -14.37 -3.05 14.56
C THR A 23 -14.35 -1.54 14.80
N VAL A 24 -15.35 -1.03 15.49
CA VAL A 24 -15.32 0.34 16.03
C VAL A 24 -14.10 0.52 16.94
N ALA A 25 -13.72 -0.53 17.69
CA ALA A 25 -12.53 -0.51 18.54
C ALA A 25 -11.24 -0.33 17.72
N ASP A 26 -11.11 -0.96 16.55
CA ASP A 26 -9.96 -0.76 15.67
C ASP A 26 -9.90 0.70 15.17
N SER A 27 -11.03 1.27 14.77
CA SER A 27 -11.08 2.68 14.36
C SER A 27 -10.68 3.62 15.49
N LEU A 28 -11.18 3.38 16.71
CA LEU A 28 -10.81 4.15 17.90
C LEU A 28 -9.32 4.00 18.22
N ALA A 29 -8.77 2.79 18.13
CA ALA A 29 -7.34 2.54 18.36
C ALA A 29 -6.46 3.34 17.41
N ILE A 30 -6.85 3.49 16.13
CA ILE A 30 -6.12 4.30 15.14
C ILE A 30 -6.21 5.80 15.49
N VAL A 31 -7.43 6.29 15.75
CA VAL A 31 -7.67 7.73 15.98
C VAL A 31 -7.05 8.20 17.29
N SER A 32 -7.11 7.37 18.35
CA SER A 32 -6.56 7.68 19.67
C SER A 32 -5.10 7.28 19.86
N ALA A 33 -4.46 6.73 18.84
CA ALA A 33 -3.05 6.34 18.91
C ALA A 33 -2.16 7.55 19.25
N CYS A 34 -1.10 7.29 19.99
CA CYS A 34 -0.07 8.30 20.27
C CYS A 34 0.85 8.42 19.05
N TRP A 35 0.43 9.21 18.08
CA TRP A 35 1.23 9.46 16.88
C TRP A 35 2.42 10.39 17.20
N LYS A 36 3.63 9.90 16.96
CA LYS A 36 4.81 10.76 16.86
C LYS A 36 4.72 11.51 15.54
N ILE A 37 4.71 12.84 15.59
CA ILE A 37 4.53 13.69 14.41
C ILE A 37 5.75 14.59 14.25
N GLU A 38 6.30 14.59 13.05
CA GLU A 38 7.44 15.43 12.67
C GLU A 38 7.09 16.19 11.37
N ASN A 39 7.55 17.43 11.29
CA ASN A 39 7.37 18.31 10.14
C ASN A 39 8.75 18.68 9.57
N PRO A 40 9.43 17.77 8.83
CA PRO A 40 10.81 17.95 8.39
C PRO A 40 10.97 19.13 7.43
N GLN A 41 9.95 19.43 6.65
CA GLN A 41 9.91 20.60 5.78
C GLN A 41 8.47 20.96 5.40
N LYS A 42 8.30 22.14 4.78
CA LYS A 42 6.97 22.60 4.32
C LYS A 42 6.31 21.59 3.39
N GLY A 43 5.10 21.19 3.71
CA GLY A 43 4.28 20.28 2.90
C GLY A 43 4.59 18.80 3.12
N ILE A 44 5.46 18.44 4.05
CA ILE A 44 5.76 17.06 4.44
C ILE A 44 5.50 16.90 5.94
N VAL A 45 4.66 15.92 6.28
CA VAL A 45 4.41 15.51 7.67
C VAL A 45 4.72 14.02 7.77
N TYR A 46 5.67 13.65 8.60
CA TYR A 46 5.93 12.26 8.98
C TYR A 46 5.17 11.92 10.25
N LYS A 47 4.54 10.75 10.27
CA LYS A 47 3.80 10.23 11.43
C LYS A 47 4.17 8.77 11.67
N TYR A 48 4.43 8.43 12.92
CA TYR A 48 4.70 7.07 13.35
C TYR A 48 3.82 6.71 14.55
N ALA A 49 3.28 5.49 14.54
CA ALA A 49 2.58 4.94 15.69
C ALA A 49 2.90 3.46 15.87
N SER A 50 3.20 3.07 17.12
CA SER A 50 3.14 1.68 17.57
C SER A 50 1.83 1.48 18.33
N ILE A 51 0.97 0.62 17.84
CA ILE A 51 -0.36 0.36 18.40
C ILE A 51 -0.40 -1.08 18.90
N PRO A 52 -0.37 -1.32 20.22
CA PRO A 52 -0.25 -2.67 20.79
C PRO A 52 -1.41 -3.61 20.46
N GLN A 53 -2.62 -3.06 20.28
CA GLN A 53 -3.84 -3.81 20.00
C GLN A 53 -4.61 -3.17 18.86
N LEU A 54 -4.21 -3.53 17.64
CA LEU A 54 -4.92 -3.19 16.40
C LEU A 54 -4.99 -4.43 15.53
N TYR A 55 -6.19 -4.78 15.07
CA TYR A 55 -6.42 -6.00 14.26
C TYR A 55 -5.92 -7.28 14.93
N GLN A 56 -6.14 -7.39 16.26
CA GLN A 56 -5.79 -8.54 17.10
C GLN A 56 -4.26 -8.74 17.31
N GLY A 57 -3.47 -7.67 17.25
CA GLY A 57 -2.04 -7.74 17.54
C GLY A 57 -1.36 -6.39 17.48
N PRO A 58 -0.06 -6.34 17.76
CA PRO A 58 0.71 -5.11 17.68
C PRO A 58 0.92 -4.71 16.22
N GLN A 59 0.83 -3.40 15.96
CA GLN A 59 1.12 -2.82 14.65
C GLN A 59 2.10 -1.66 14.77
N SER A 60 3.04 -1.61 13.85
CA SER A 60 3.98 -0.52 13.64
C SER A 60 3.64 0.14 12.29
N ILE A 61 3.28 1.42 12.32
CA ILE A 61 2.73 2.14 11.19
C ILE A 61 3.54 3.41 10.97
N SER A 62 4.09 3.58 9.78
CA SER A 62 4.76 4.80 9.34
C SER A 62 4.02 5.42 8.16
N LEU A 63 3.81 6.72 8.23
CA LEU A 63 3.05 7.49 7.24
C LEU A 63 3.77 8.78 6.92
N ILE A 64 3.93 9.09 5.63
CA ILE A 64 4.32 10.41 5.14
C ILE A 64 3.12 11.02 4.41
N GLU A 65 2.68 12.17 4.90
CA GLU A 65 1.62 12.98 4.29
C GLU A 65 2.26 14.12 3.50
N ILE A 66 1.87 14.25 2.24
CA ILE A 66 2.39 15.22 1.29
C ILE A 66 1.28 16.19 0.89
N ASP A 67 1.51 17.49 1.12
CA ASP A 67 0.58 18.54 0.73
C ASP A 67 0.78 18.91 -0.75
N PRO A 68 -0.26 18.79 -1.60
CA PRO A 68 -0.17 19.05 -3.04
C PRO A 68 0.12 20.53 -3.37
N VAL A 69 -0.17 21.46 -2.45
CA VAL A 69 0.04 22.91 -2.69
C VAL A 69 1.43 23.39 -2.29
N ALA A 70 2.27 22.51 -1.73
CA ALA A 70 3.62 22.87 -1.27
C ALA A 70 4.67 22.97 -2.40
N GLY A 71 4.27 22.88 -3.67
CA GLY A 71 5.21 22.87 -4.78
C GLY A 71 5.99 21.55 -4.93
N LEU A 72 5.38 20.46 -4.48
CA LEU A 72 5.97 19.12 -4.53
C LEU A 72 5.42 18.32 -5.72
N LYS A 73 6.26 17.43 -6.27
CA LYS A 73 5.91 16.52 -7.38
C LYS A 73 6.05 15.08 -6.96
N VAL A 74 5.12 14.27 -7.45
CA VAL A 74 5.21 12.81 -7.40
C VAL A 74 5.94 12.32 -8.65
N GLY A 75 6.86 11.38 -8.49
CA GLY A 75 7.54 10.66 -9.57
C GLY A 75 7.57 9.17 -9.32
N VAL A 76 7.83 8.40 -10.37
CA VAL A 76 8.18 6.98 -10.31
C VAL A 76 9.57 6.84 -10.88
N ALA A 77 10.50 6.34 -10.08
CA ALA A 77 11.85 6.04 -10.50
C ALA A 77 11.99 4.57 -10.85
N VAL A 78 12.70 4.30 -11.93
CA VAL A 78 13.06 2.95 -12.39
C VAL A 78 14.58 2.85 -12.37
N SER A 79 15.10 1.80 -11.76
CA SER A 79 16.55 1.56 -11.69
C SER A 79 16.94 0.45 -12.65
N ASP A 80 18.06 0.61 -13.35
CA ASP A 80 18.60 -0.39 -14.28
C ASP A 80 19.00 -1.69 -13.57
N LYS A 81 19.30 -1.60 -12.27
CA LYS A 81 19.59 -2.73 -11.38
C LYS A 81 18.82 -2.55 -10.10
N MET A 82 18.39 -3.64 -9.50
CA MET A 82 17.76 -3.58 -8.18
C MET A 82 18.70 -2.89 -7.17
N LYS A 83 18.18 -1.88 -6.47
CA LYS A 83 18.84 -1.14 -5.39
C LYS A 83 17.88 -0.98 -4.22
N GLU A 84 18.42 -0.69 -3.06
CA GLU A 84 17.64 -0.29 -1.88
C GLU A 84 16.81 0.97 -2.19
N THR A 85 15.61 1.08 -1.64
CA THR A 85 14.73 2.25 -1.82
C THR A 85 15.45 3.53 -1.45
N SER A 86 16.23 3.54 -0.36
CA SER A 86 17.04 4.67 0.11
C SER A 86 18.03 5.13 -0.95
N LYS A 87 18.71 4.21 -1.64
CA LYS A 87 19.68 4.52 -2.69
C LYS A 87 19.03 5.12 -3.93
N ILE A 88 17.93 4.51 -4.41
CA ILE A 88 17.21 5.06 -5.56
C ILE A 88 16.66 6.45 -5.20
N ALA A 89 16.07 6.62 -4.02
CA ALA A 89 15.56 7.91 -3.56
C ALA A 89 16.64 9.00 -3.56
N SER A 90 17.83 8.68 -3.07
CA SER A 90 18.97 9.61 -3.05
C SER A 90 19.44 9.99 -4.46
N GLU A 91 19.49 9.04 -5.41
CA GLU A 91 19.87 9.29 -6.81
C GLU A 91 18.89 10.23 -7.52
N TYR A 92 17.63 10.23 -7.11
CA TYR A 92 16.59 11.10 -7.67
C TYR A 92 16.37 12.39 -6.86
N ASN A 93 17.24 12.69 -5.89
CA ASN A 93 17.11 13.85 -4.99
C ASN A 93 15.71 13.91 -4.37
N ALA A 94 15.20 12.75 -3.96
CA ALA A 94 13.88 12.65 -3.36
C ALA A 94 13.85 13.30 -1.97
N ILE A 95 12.69 13.79 -1.59
CA ILE A 95 12.35 14.25 -0.24
C ILE A 95 11.79 13.10 0.57
N ALA A 96 10.93 12.30 -0.06
CA ALA A 96 10.33 11.10 0.50
C ALA A 96 10.20 10.03 -0.58
N ALA A 97 10.23 8.78 -0.21
CA ALA A 97 10.03 7.67 -1.13
C ALA A 97 9.43 6.45 -0.44
N ILE A 98 8.79 5.60 -1.24
CA ILE A 98 8.29 4.29 -0.85
C ILE A 98 8.64 3.30 -1.96
N ASN A 99 8.90 2.02 -1.62
CA ASN A 99 9.10 0.98 -2.61
C ASN A 99 7.92 0.91 -3.59
N GLY A 100 8.18 0.50 -4.81
CA GLY A 100 7.18 0.48 -5.88
C GLY A 100 6.38 -0.81 -5.97
N SER A 101 6.20 -1.29 -7.20
CA SER A 101 5.34 -2.43 -7.51
C SER A 101 6.11 -3.75 -7.56
N TYR A 102 5.37 -4.82 -7.80
CA TYR A 102 5.85 -6.21 -7.82
C TYR A 102 6.86 -6.48 -8.92
N PHE A 103 7.83 -7.34 -8.64
CA PHE A 103 8.93 -7.64 -9.55
C PHE A 103 9.39 -9.11 -9.42
N ASP A 104 10.10 -9.58 -10.42
CA ASP A 104 10.78 -10.87 -10.41
C ASP A 104 12.13 -10.72 -9.68
N MET A 105 12.27 -11.35 -8.53
CA MET A 105 13.48 -11.27 -7.72
C MET A 105 14.74 -11.83 -8.40
N LYS A 106 14.59 -12.71 -9.39
CA LYS A 106 15.71 -13.30 -10.13
C LYS A 106 16.15 -12.42 -11.29
N ARG A 107 15.17 -11.88 -12.04
CA ARG A 107 15.41 -11.06 -13.24
C ARG A 107 15.57 -9.58 -12.90
N GLY A 108 14.98 -9.14 -11.79
CA GLY A 108 15.02 -7.75 -11.36
C GLY A 108 14.08 -6.80 -12.13
N ASN A 109 13.24 -7.33 -13.04
CA ASN A 109 12.30 -6.54 -13.80
C ASN A 109 10.91 -6.52 -13.14
N SER A 110 10.07 -5.52 -13.46
CA SER A 110 8.69 -5.48 -13.02
C SER A 110 7.88 -6.64 -13.60
N VAL A 111 6.98 -7.23 -12.81
CA VAL A 111 5.98 -8.18 -13.28
C VAL A 111 4.63 -7.51 -13.53
N CYS A 112 4.58 -6.20 -13.37
CA CYS A 112 3.43 -5.34 -13.59
C CYS A 112 3.71 -4.32 -14.68
N PHE A 113 2.67 -3.83 -15.33
CA PHE A 113 2.80 -2.80 -16.35
C PHE A 113 3.53 -1.57 -15.81
N LEU A 114 4.62 -1.25 -16.45
CA LEU A 114 5.44 -0.09 -16.14
C LEU A 114 5.71 0.68 -17.43
N LYS A 115 5.26 1.92 -17.44
CA LYS A 115 5.52 2.89 -18.50
C LYS A 115 6.14 4.13 -17.89
N ALA A 116 7.36 4.48 -18.32
CA ALA A 116 8.05 5.70 -17.98
C ALA A 116 8.70 6.29 -19.24
N ASP A 117 8.98 7.59 -19.25
CA ASP A 117 9.65 8.30 -20.34
C ASP A 117 9.07 8.00 -21.74
N ARG A 118 7.73 7.89 -21.80
CA ARG A 118 6.97 7.54 -23.02
C ARG A 118 7.18 6.12 -23.54
N GLN A 119 7.96 5.28 -22.86
CA GLN A 119 8.23 3.90 -23.22
C GLN A 119 7.52 2.93 -22.28
N ILE A 120 6.99 1.85 -22.80
CA ILE A 120 6.55 0.71 -22.02
C ILE A 120 7.80 -0.12 -21.71
N ILE A 121 8.12 -0.24 -20.43
CA ILE A 121 9.29 -0.97 -19.93
C ILE A 121 8.91 -2.42 -19.68
N ASP A 122 7.79 -2.66 -18.99
CA ASP A 122 7.27 -3.98 -18.69
C ASP A 122 5.75 -4.04 -18.88
N THR A 123 5.22 -5.23 -19.06
CA THR A 123 3.79 -5.53 -19.12
C THR A 123 3.38 -6.46 -17.97
N THR A 124 2.12 -6.40 -17.57
CA THR A 124 1.64 -7.24 -16.48
C THR A 124 1.60 -8.71 -16.86
N MET A 125 2.28 -9.55 -16.10
CA MET A 125 2.19 -11.00 -16.26
C MET A 125 0.76 -11.49 -16.05
N GLN A 126 0.32 -12.47 -16.83
CA GLN A 126 -1.06 -12.99 -16.79
C GLN A 126 -1.47 -13.50 -15.40
N SER A 127 -0.53 -14.07 -14.65
CA SER A 127 -0.74 -14.53 -13.27
C SER A 127 -1.03 -13.39 -12.32
N GLU A 128 -0.39 -12.23 -12.50
CA GLU A 128 -0.52 -11.08 -11.61
C GLU A 128 -1.92 -10.47 -11.63
N PHE A 129 -2.61 -10.49 -12.78
CA PHE A 129 -4.00 -10.06 -12.86
C PHE A 129 -4.96 -10.91 -12.02
N LYS A 130 -4.66 -12.21 -11.87
CA LYS A 130 -5.43 -13.12 -11.02
C LYS A 130 -4.99 -13.06 -9.56
N LEU A 131 -3.71 -12.75 -9.33
CA LEU A 131 -3.15 -12.72 -8.00
C LEU A 131 -3.55 -11.45 -7.24
N ARG A 132 -3.36 -10.26 -7.85
CA ARG A 132 -3.44 -9.00 -7.09
C ARG A 132 -3.52 -7.71 -7.89
N VAL A 133 -3.22 -7.68 -9.19
CA VAL A 133 -3.12 -6.43 -9.95
C VAL A 133 -4.49 -5.97 -10.43
N THR A 134 -5.07 -4.97 -9.75
CA THR A 134 -6.36 -4.37 -10.09
C THR A 134 -6.33 -2.85 -10.15
N GLY A 135 -5.17 -2.23 -9.93
CA GLY A 135 -5.00 -0.78 -9.95
C GLY A 135 -3.68 -0.35 -10.57
N ALA A 136 -3.54 0.94 -10.78
CA ALA A 136 -2.30 1.56 -11.21
C ALA A 136 -2.15 2.98 -10.67
N ILE A 137 -0.90 3.37 -10.44
CA ILE A 137 -0.46 4.75 -10.26
C ILE A 137 -0.35 5.38 -11.66
N ASN A 138 -0.98 6.52 -11.85
CA ASN A 138 -0.83 7.36 -13.02
C ASN A 138 -0.25 8.71 -12.59
N VAL A 139 0.99 8.98 -12.94
CA VAL A 139 1.65 10.26 -12.68
C VAL A 139 1.69 11.09 -13.97
N ARG A 140 1.11 12.29 -13.91
CA ARG A 140 1.16 13.24 -15.02
C ARG A 140 1.46 14.64 -14.51
N LYS A 141 2.52 15.26 -15.02
CA LYS A 141 2.98 16.59 -14.60
C LYS A 141 3.18 16.69 -13.07
N GLY A 142 3.76 15.65 -12.47
CA GLY A 142 4.01 15.59 -11.03
C GLY A 142 2.77 15.35 -10.15
N LYS A 143 1.59 15.18 -10.73
CA LYS A 143 0.35 14.86 -10.00
C LYS A 143 0.02 13.38 -10.15
N ILE A 144 -0.42 12.77 -9.05
CA ILE A 144 -0.80 11.37 -8.98
C ILE A 144 -2.32 11.19 -9.11
N LYS A 145 -2.73 10.09 -9.78
CA LYS A 145 -4.09 9.54 -9.72
C LYS A 145 -3.99 8.03 -9.56
N LEU A 146 -4.80 7.46 -8.70
CA LEU A 146 -4.96 6.02 -8.57
C LEU A 146 -6.16 5.61 -9.42
N ILE A 147 -5.94 4.68 -10.34
CA ILE A 147 -6.92 4.28 -11.34
C ILE A 147 -7.12 2.76 -11.34
N PRO A 148 -8.32 2.26 -11.66
CA PRO A 148 -8.53 0.85 -11.95
C PRO A 148 -7.61 0.39 -13.08
N TRP A 149 -7.10 -0.84 -12.97
CA TRP A 149 -6.27 -1.48 -13.97
C TRP A 149 -6.71 -2.92 -14.20
N SER A 150 -6.68 -3.35 -15.44
CA SER A 150 -7.07 -4.71 -15.82
C SER A 150 -6.37 -5.11 -17.12
N LYS A 151 -6.37 -6.39 -17.42
CA LYS A 151 -5.86 -6.90 -18.70
C LYS A 151 -6.47 -6.19 -19.92
N GLN A 152 -7.78 -5.89 -19.86
CA GLN A 152 -8.47 -5.21 -20.96
C GLN A 152 -8.05 -3.74 -21.07
N ILE A 153 -7.88 -3.04 -19.93
CA ILE A 153 -7.40 -1.65 -19.90
C ILE A 153 -5.97 -1.62 -20.45
N GLU A 154 -5.10 -2.50 -19.98
CA GLU A 154 -3.71 -2.57 -20.41
C GLU A 154 -3.57 -2.84 -21.92
N LYS A 155 -4.30 -3.84 -22.44
CA LYS A 155 -4.31 -4.19 -23.88
C LYS A 155 -4.72 -2.99 -24.75
N ASN A 156 -5.64 -2.18 -24.27
CA ASN A 156 -6.16 -1.03 -25.00
C ASN A 156 -5.45 0.28 -24.66
N TYR A 157 -4.43 0.23 -23.79
CA TYR A 157 -3.77 1.46 -23.32
C TYR A 157 -2.96 2.11 -24.44
N LYS A 158 -3.37 3.31 -24.84
CA LYS A 158 -2.72 4.10 -25.90
C LYS A 158 -2.20 5.46 -25.39
N GLY A 159 -2.18 5.63 -24.07
CA GLY A 159 -1.74 6.89 -23.45
C GLY A 159 -0.28 7.19 -23.74
N LYS A 160 0.00 8.36 -24.31
CA LYS A 160 1.37 8.80 -24.67
C LYS A 160 2.05 9.55 -23.54
N ALA A 161 1.31 10.29 -22.72
CA ALA A 161 1.84 11.14 -21.67
C ALA A 161 1.73 10.53 -20.27
N GLY A 162 2.71 10.85 -19.42
CA GLY A 162 2.76 10.41 -18.02
C GLY A 162 3.42 9.06 -17.83
N THR A 163 3.58 8.73 -16.55
CA THR A 163 4.12 7.45 -16.07
C THR A 163 2.98 6.61 -15.52
N ILE A 164 2.97 5.32 -15.83
CA ILE A 164 2.02 4.33 -15.27
C ILE A 164 2.83 3.26 -14.56
N LEU A 165 2.45 2.95 -13.33
CA LEU A 165 2.95 1.82 -12.57
C LEU A 165 1.75 1.01 -12.06
N ALA A 166 1.47 -0.14 -12.69
CA ALA A 166 0.42 -1.03 -12.24
C ALA A 166 0.83 -1.74 -10.95
N SER A 167 -0.13 -1.96 -10.07
CA SER A 167 0.05 -2.63 -8.78
C SER A 167 -1.31 -3.12 -8.25
N GLY A 168 -1.38 -3.44 -6.97
CA GLY A 168 -2.67 -3.79 -6.40
C GLY A 168 -2.64 -4.66 -5.15
N PRO A 169 -3.83 -4.92 -4.62
CA PRO A 169 -5.12 -4.49 -5.16
C PRO A 169 -5.37 -2.98 -5.02
N LEU A 170 -6.22 -2.45 -5.89
CA LEU A 170 -6.88 -1.17 -5.62
C LEU A 170 -7.81 -1.39 -4.42
N MET A 171 -7.59 -0.66 -3.35
CA MET A 171 -8.25 -0.90 -2.06
C MET A 171 -9.43 0.02 -1.82
N LEU A 172 -9.24 1.29 -2.14
CA LEU A 172 -10.28 2.32 -2.03
C LEU A 172 -10.41 3.04 -3.37
N LYS A 173 -11.64 3.39 -3.71
CA LYS A 173 -11.96 4.28 -4.82
C LYS A 173 -13.13 5.17 -4.44
N ASP A 174 -12.94 6.49 -4.55
CA ASP A 174 -13.93 7.50 -4.18
C ASP A 174 -14.50 7.26 -2.75
N GLY A 175 -13.63 6.95 -1.78
CA GLY A 175 -13.94 6.66 -0.38
C GLY A 175 -14.59 5.29 -0.12
N GLN A 176 -14.86 4.52 -1.17
CA GLN A 176 -15.49 3.20 -1.05
C GLN A 176 -14.48 2.06 -1.15
N VAL A 177 -14.71 1.01 -0.38
CA VAL A 177 -13.90 -0.22 -0.44
C VAL A 177 -14.18 -0.92 -1.77
N CYS A 178 -13.11 -1.25 -2.50
CA CYS A 178 -13.20 -1.98 -3.76
C CYS A 178 -13.53 -3.46 -3.54
N ASP A 179 -14.03 -4.11 -4.57
CA ASP A 179 -14.19 -5.57 -4.63
C ASP A 179 -12.86 -6.23 -5.02
N TRP A 180 -12.50 -7.29 -4.31
CA TRP A 180 -11.28 -8.08 -4.54
C TRP A 180 -11.55 -9.53 -4.92
N ASN A 181 -12.78 -9.88 -5.32
CA ASN A 181 -13.16 -11.25 -5.69
C ASN A 181 -12.35 -11.81 -6.87
N SER A 182 -11.76 -10.94 -7.69
CA SER A 182 -10.86 -11.33 -8.78
C SER A 182 -9.43 -11.64 -8.34
N CYS A 183 -9.08 -11.34 -7.08
CA CYS A 183 -7.75 -11.54 -6.53
C CYS A 183 -7.66 -12.88 -5.80
N GLU A 184 -6.43 -13.41 -5.65
CA GLU A 184 -6.17 -14.63 -4.90
C GLU A 184 -6.57 -14.46 -3.41
N PRO A 185 -7.49 -15.30 -2.88
CA PRO A 185 -7.97 -15.17 -1.51
C PRO A 185 -6.87 -15.18 -0.44
N ASN A 186 -5.83 -16.00 -0.62
CA ASN A 186 -4.70 -16.05 0.32
C ASN A 186 -3.94 -14.72 0.34
N PHE A 187 -3.74 -14.09 -0.82
CA PHE A 187 -3.09 -12.78 -0.90
C PHE A 187 -3.89 -11.71 -0.13
N ILE A 188 -5.22 -11.75 -0.26
CA ILE A 188 -6.12 -10.79 0.40
C ILE A 188 -6.15 -10.98 1.91
N ARG A 189 -6.19 -12.24 2.39
CA ARG A 189 -6.44 -12.57 3.81
C ARG A 189 -5.19 -12.70 4.66
N THR A 190 -4.02 -12.94 4.07
CA THR A 190 -2.79 -13.16 4.83
C THR A 190 -2.19 -11.83 5.29
N LYS A 191 -1.84 -11.75 6.58
CA LYS A 191 -1.12 -10.62 7.17
C LYS A 191 0.34 -10.63 6.73
N HIS A 192 0.79 -9.48 6.26
CA HIS A 192 2.15 -9.23 5.79
C HIS A 192 2.56 -7.79 6.11
N PRO A 193 3.86 -7.47 6.11
CA PRO A 193 4.30 -6.10 5.91
C PRO A 193 3.68 -5.56 4.62
N ARG A 194 3.14 -4.34 4.65
CA ARG A 194 2.46 -3.73 3.51
C ARG A 194 2.97 -2.33 3.25
N SER A 195 3.04 -2.00 1.97
CA SER A 195 3.25 -0.64 1.47
C SER A 195 2.02 -0.21 0.68
N ALA A 196 1.64 1.04 0.80
CA ALA A 196 0.51 1.60 0.08
C ALA A 196 0.72 3.06 -0.25
N VAL A 197 0.07 3.50 -1.31
CA VAL A 197 -0.13 4.91 -1.63
C VAL A 197 -1.61 5.22 -1.61
N ALA A 198 -1.97 6.38 -1.06
CA ALA A 198 -3.34 6.85 -1.08
C ALA A 198 -3.40 8.34 -1.44
N THR A 199 -4.58 8.79 -1.85
CA THR A 199 -4.91 10.22 -1.99
C THR A 199 -6.09 10.53 -1.09
N THR A 200 -6.16 11.74 -0.57
CA THR A 200 -7.25 12.21 0.28
C THR A 200 -8.19 13.13 -0.52
N LYS A 201 -9.35 13.43 0.05
CA LYS A 201 -10.35 14.30 -0.59
C LYS A 201 -9.83 15.72 -0.83
N ASP A 202 -8.96 16.23 0.04
CA ASP A 202 -8.27 17.53 -0.11
C ASP A 202 -7.02 17.45 -1.00
N GLY A 203 -6.78 16.29 -1.62
CA GLY A 203 -5.75 16.08 -2.63
C GLY A 203 -4.35 15.78 -2.09
N LYS A 204 -4.19 15.56 -0.78
CA LYS A 204 -2.91 15.12 -0.23
C LYS A 204 -2.56 13.72 -0.72
N VAL A 205 -1.27 13.41 -0.71
CA VAL A 205 -0.74 12.07 -1.00
C VAL A 205 -0.24 11.45 0.29
N LEU A 206 -0.61 10.21 0.55
CA LEU A 206 -0.18 9.44 1.70
C LEU A 206 0.71 8.30 1.23
N LEU A 207 1.96 8.24 1.71
CA LEU A 207 2.84 7.09 1.58
C LEU A 207 2.81 6.34 2.91
N ILE A 208 2.37 5.07 2.89
CA ILE A 208 2.05 4.34 4.13
C ILE A 208 2.76 3.00 4.12
N THR A 209 3.42 2.67 5.22
CA THR A 209 3.91 1.32 5.50
C THR A 209 3.32 0.80 6.81
N VAL A 210 2.97 -0.47 6.81
CA VAL A 210 2.69 -1.24 8.01
C VAL A 210 3.73 -2.34 8.08
N ASP A 211 4.56 -2.32 9.11
CA ASP A 211 5.59 -3.33 9.32
C ASP A 211 4.99 -4.68 9.70
N GLY A 212 5.74 -5.74 9.61
CA GLY A 212 5.22 -7.07 9.93
C GLY A 212 6.30 -8.12 10.02
N ARG A 213 5.89 -9.39 10.28
CA ARG A 213 6.77 -10.54 10.54
C ARG A 213 7.53 -10.48 11.87
N PHE A 214 7.13 -9.57 12.75
CA PHE A 214 7.63 -9.45 14.11
C PHE A 214 6.45 -9.53 15.08
N PRO A 215 6.01 -10.74 15.49
CA PRO A 215 4.75 -10.92 16.22
C PRO A 215 4.63 -10.09 17.51
N GLU A 216 5.75 -9.76 18.13
CA GLU A 216 5.80 -9.00 19.39
C GLU A 216 5.74 -7.47 19.16
N GLN A 217 6.16 -6.98 17.98
CA GLN A 217 6.28 -5.56 17.66
C GLN A 217 5.34 -5.13 16.53
N ALA A 218 5.23 -5.97 15.49
CA ALA A 218 4.50 -5.68 14.26
C ALA A 218 4.01 -6.97 13.58
N GLY A 219 2.75 -7.29 13.76
CA GLY A 219 2.14 -8.50 13.17
C GLY A 219 1.91 -8.39 11.66
N GLY A 220 1.84 -7.17 11.14
CA GLY A 220 1.42 -6.89 9.78
C GLY A 220 -0.10 -6.92 9.60
N VAL A 221 -0.56 -6.57 8.40
CA VAL A 221 -1.98 -6.47 8.09
C VAL A 221 -2.33 -7.21 6.79
N ASN A 222 -3.59 -7.62 6.68
CA ASN A 222 -4.18 -8.10 5.44
C ASN A 222 -4.75 -6.92 4.62
N ILE A 223 -5.25 -7.17 3.40
CA ILE A 223 -5.75 -6.10 2.52
C ILE A 223 -6.99 -5.39 3.09
N PRO A 224 -8.02 -6.08 3.63
CA PRO A 224 -9.14 -5.43 4.30
C PRO A 224 -8.73 -4.54 5.48
N GLU A 225 -7.78 -4.99 6.32
CA GLU A 225 -7.27 -4.22 7.45
C GLU A 225 -6.50 -2.98 6.98
N LEU A 226 -5.69 -3.11 5.93
CA LEU A 226 -4.97 -1.98 5.33
C LEU A 226 -5.94 -0.95 4.71
N ALA A 227 -6.96 -1.40 3.98
CA ALA A 227 -7.99 -0.54 3.42
C ALA A 227 -8.74 0.23 4.51
N HIS A 228 -9.09 -0.44 5.62
CA HIS A 228 -9.73 0.17 6.78
C HIS A 228 -8.82 1.22 7.43
N LEU A 229 -7.55 0.88 7.70
CA LEU A 229 -6.56 1.80 8.25
C LEU A 229 -6.49 3.09 7.41
N ILE A 230 -6.30 2.94 6.10
CA ILE A 230 -6.16 4.07 5.19
C ILE A 230 -7.43 4.92 5.16
N ARG A 231 -8.61 4.31 5.17
CA ARG A 231 -9.88 5.04 5.21
C ARG A 231 -10.05 5.83 6.51
N VAL A 232 -9.68 5.27 7.66
CA VAL A 232 -9.69 5.97 8.95
C VAL A 232 -8.71 7.14 8.97
N LEU A 233 -7.57 7.00 8.27
CA LEU A 233 -6.58 8.09 8.09
C LEU A 233 -6.99 9.13 7.02
N GLY A 234 -8.20 9.03 6.45
CA GLY A 234 -8.73 10.00 5.48
C GLY A 234 -8.43 9.70 4.02
N GLY A 235 -7.97 8.48 3.70
CA GLY A 235 -7.76 8.06 2.32
C GLY A 235 -9.06 7.96 1.53
N GLU A 236 -9.07 8.52 0.33
CA GLU A 236 -10.18 8.50 -0.64
C GLU A 236 -9.95 7.43 -1.72
N ASP A 237 -8.80 7.48 -2.39
CA ASP A 237 -8.32 6.42 -3.26
C ASP A 237 -7.11 5.76 -2.60
N ALA A 238 -6.96 4.44 -2.69
CA ALA A 238 -5.82 3.72 -2.12
C ALA A 238 -5.42 2.51 -2.96
N LEU A 239 -4.12 2.35 -3.16
CA LEU A 239 -3.51 1.25 -3.91
C LEU A 239 -2.43 0.57 -3.06
N ASN A 240 -2.52 -0.74 -2.92
CA ASN A 240 -1.47 -1.54 -2.33
C ASN A 240 -0.29 -1.67 -3.31
N LEU A 241 0.91 -1.57 -2.79
CA LEU A 241 2.19 -1.73 -3.50
C LEU A 241 2.83 -3.08 -3.15
N ASP A 242 4.07 -3.31 -3.59
CA ASP A 242 4.80 -4.49 -3.14
C ASP A 242 5.06 -4.42 -1.63
N GLY A 243 4.88 -5.55 -0.98
CA GLY A 243 4.97 -5.68 0.47
C GLY A 243 6.07 -6.64 0.92
N GLY A 244 5.88 -7.22 2.10
CA GLY A 244 6.83 -8.16 2.66
C GLY A 244 8.20 -7.56 2.88
N GLY A 245 9.26 -8.22 2.40
CA GLY A 245 10.64 -7.70 2.52
C GLY A 245 10.92 -6.40 1.77
N SER A 246 10.08 -6.06 0.78
CA SER A 246 10.23 -4.81 0.01
C SER A 246 9.69 -3.58 0.73
N THR A 247 8.88 -3.77 1.79
CA THR A 247 8.23 -2.67 2.53
C THR A 247 9.26 -1.70 3.10
N THR A 248 9.41 -0.54 2.47
CA THR A 248 10.36 0.50 2.87
C THR A 248 9.76 1.88 2.66
N LEU A 249 9.80 2.71 3.70
CA LEU A 249 9.46 4.14 3.66
C LEU A 249 10.71 4.95 3.98
N TRP A 250 11.01 5.91 3.14
CA TRP A 250 12.22 6.72 3.22
C TRP A 250 11.91 8.20 3.28
N LEU A 251 12.65 8.92 4.12
CA LEU A 251 12.54 10.37 4.33
C LEU A 251 13.92 11.00 4.34
N SER A 252 14.16 11.98 3.50
CA SER A 252 15.43 12.71 3.42
C SER A 252 15.77 13.38 4.75
N GLY A 253 17.00 13.23 5.18
CA GLY A 253 17.51 13.83 6.43
C GLY A 253 17.12 13.09 7.72
N ALA A 254 16.31 12.05 7.66
CA ALA A 254 16.08 11.19 8.82
C ALA A 254 17.32 10.32 9.13
N SER A 255 17.44 9.84 10.38
CA SER A 255 18.47 8.88 10.77
C SER A 255 18.41 7.59 9.94
N ASP A 256 19.32 6.66 10.19
CA ASP A 256 19.32 5.31 9.61
C ASP A 256 19.19 5.31 8.07
N ASN A 257 20.02 6.09 7.38
CA ASN A 257 19.96 6.31 5.93
C ASN A 257 18.60 6.87 5.43
N GLY A 258 17.81 7.48 6.30
CA GLY A 258 16.49 8.01 5.97
C GLY A 258 15.37 6.96 5.99
N VAL A 259 15.64 5.71 6.33
CA VAL A 259 14.59 4.67 6.47
C VAL A 259 13.83 4.89 7.76
N VAL A 260 12.52 5.10 7.65
CA VAL A 260 11.68 5.52 8.79
C VAL A 260 10.68 4.47 9.26
N ASN A 261 10.60 3.31 8.58
CA ASN A 261 9.89 2.12 9.02
C ASN A 261 10.87 1.01 9.39
N TYR A 262 10.40 -0.20 9.68
CA TYR A 262 11.20 -1.36 10.07
C TYR A 262 11.14 -2.47 9.00
N PRO A 263 11.94 -2.35 7.91
CA PRO A 263 11.98 -3.35 6.86
C PRO A 263 12.45 -4.71 7.39
N CYS A 264 11.86 -5.80 6.91
CA CYS A 264 12.04 -7.12 7.53
C CYS A 264 12.96 -8.07 6.76
N ASP A 265 13.67 -7.65 5.71
CA ASP A 265 14.41 -8.57 4.84
C ASP A 265 15.69 -9.14 5.51
N ASN A 266 16.22 -8.43 6.53
CA ASN A 266 17.31 -8.90 7.36
C ASN A 266 16.88 -9.76 8.58
N GLY A 267 15.57 -9.95 8.78
CA GLY A 267 15.01 -10.70 9.93
C GLY A 267 15.12 -9.99 11.28
N ARG A 268 15.39 -8.68 11.30
CA ARG A 268 15.51 -7.86 12.52
C ARG A 268 14.50 -6.74 12.50
N PHE A 269 14.05 -6.33 13.68
CA PHE A 269 13.20 -5.15 13.85
C PHE A 269 14.07 -3.90 14.01
N ASP A 270 14.69 -3.50 12.91
CA ASP A 270 15.55 -2.31 12.80
C ASP A 270 15.31 -1.60 11.46
N HIS A 271 16.00 -0.49 11.22
CA HIS A 271 15.86 0.29 9.99
C HIS A 271 16.79 -0.16 8.85
N ALA A 272 17.56 -1.25 9.03
CA ALA A 272 18.59 -1.69 8.09
C ALA A 272 18.15 -2.85 7.16
N GLY A 273 16.91 -3.29 7.26
CA GLY A 273 16.42 -4.48 6.55
C GLY A 273 15.81 -4.20 5.16
N GLU A 274 16.30 -3.20 4.41
CA GLU A 274 15.80 -2.91 3.07
C GLU A 274 16.10 -4.04 2.08
N ARG A 275 15.10 -4.42 1.30
CA ARG A 275 15.29 -5.24 0.09
C ARG A 275 15.59 -4.35 -1.11
N LYS A 276 16.46 -4.83 -1.99
CA LYS A 276 16.68 -4.21 -3.30
C LYS A 276 15.46 -4.36 -4.18
N VAL A 277 15.01 -3.27 -4.79
CA VAL A 277 13.82 -3.18 -5.63
C VAL A 277 14.16 -2.51 -6.97
N PRO A 278 13.40 -2.75 -8.05
CA PRO A 278 13.65 -2.13 -9.36
C PRO A 278 13.01 -0.77 -9.54
N ASN A 279 12.03 -0.40 -8.72
CA ASN A 279 11.29 0.86 -8.87
C ASN A 279 10.75 1.35 -7.53
N ILE A 280 10.57 2.67 -7.44
CA ILE A 280 10.05 3.36 -6.28
C ILE A 280 9.04 4.44 -6.71
N LEU A 281 8.15 4.83 -5.79
CA LEU A 281 7.41 6.08 -5.85
C LEU A 281 8.15 7.10 -5.00
N TYR A 282 8.37 8.30 -5.51
CA TYR A 282 9.13 9.33 -4.80
C TYR A 282 8.49 10.72 -4.92
N ILE A 283 8.84 11.57 -3.98
CA ILE A 283 8.44 12.98 -3.90
C ILE A 283 9.69 13.85 -4.05
N THR A 284 9.59 14.91 -4.85
CA THR A 284 10.67 15.88 -5.06
C THR A 284 10.10 17.29 -5.19
N HIS A 285 10.95 18.29 -5.14
CA HIS A 285 10.59 19.68 -5.48
C HIS A 285 10.21 19.81 -6.97
N GLN A 286 9.45 20.88 -7.28
CA GLN A 286 9.09 21.22 -8.67
C GLN A 286 10.30 21.64 -9.47
#